data_5fcbeeb4ee34aa95a84476b6d8f69395
#
_entry.id   5fcbeeb4ee34aa95a84476b6d8f69395
#
_cell.length_a   1.000
_cell.length_b   1.000
_cell.length_c   1.000
_cell.angle_alpha   90.00
_cell.angle_beta   90.00
_cell.angle_gamma   90.00
#
_symmetry.space_group_name_H-M   'P 1'
#
loop_
_entity.id
_entity.type
_entity.pdbx_description
1 polymer ?
#
loop_
_entity_poly.entity_id
_entity_poly.type
_entity_poly.pdbx_seq_one_letter_code
_entity_poly.pdbx_strand_id
1 'polypeptide(L)'
;DLYIIPSTDYHNSEYIGEYFKERQYMTGFTGSAGTVVFTEEKAGLWTDGRYFIQAEQELQGSEIILFKAGEPGCPEIEEFIRTELPEGGKIGFDGRTIRVEQGKEFEKIAEEKCGALSYLSDLVDVVWKDRPPLPTEKAFFLDEFYSGETAASKLERVRCKMDESGADVHLLSSLDDIAWLLNIRGNDILCCPLVLAYLIIYKDHVELFADEEKFSDDMKREFAKNHVALRPYTEIENAVGKLSG
;
A
#
# COMPACT_ATOMS: atom_id res chain seq x y z
N ASP A 1 -12.31 10.36 16.75
CA ASP A 1 -13.44 9.55 17.23
C ASP A 1 -13.31 8.08 16.78
N LEU A 2 -12.84 7.83 15.55
CA LEU A 2 -12.64 6.49 15.01
C LEU A 2 -11.39 6.45 14.13
N TYR A 3 -10.56 5.37 14.21
CA TYR A 3 -9.36 5.21 13.40
C TYR A 3 -9.26 3.79 12.81
N ILE A 4 -8.97 3.69 11.52
CA ILE A 4 -8.95 2.45 10.75
C ILE A 4 -7.53 2.13 10.31
N ILE A 5 -7.06 0.90 10.55
CA ILE A 5 -5.74 0.42 10.14
C ILE A 5 -5.89 -0.92 9.41
N PRO A 6 -5.77 -0.96 8.09
CA PRO A 6 -5.77 -2.20 7.31
C PRO A 6 -4.41 -2.92 7.38
N SER A 7 -4.38 -4.17 6.93
CA SER A 7 -3.13 -4.90 6.64
C SER A 7 -2.72 -4.63 5.21
N THR A 8 -2.05 -3.53 4.97
CA THR A 8 -1.57 -3.18 3.61
C THR A 8 -0.38 -2.22 3.68
N ASP A 9 0.31 -2.08 2.57
CA ASP A 9 1.29 -1.03 2.31
C ASP A 9 0.69 0.04 1.36
N TYR A 10 1.50 1.01 0.95
CA TYR A 10 1.09 2.05 0.00
C TYR A 10 0.85 1.54 -1.43
N HIS A 11 1.19 0.27 -1.70
CA HIS A 11 1.03 -0.41 -2.98
C HIS A 11 -0.14 -1.40 -2.99
N ASN A 12 -0.81 -1.58 -1.85
CA ASN A 12 -1.82 -2.60 -1.64
C ASN A 12 -1.28 -4.01 -1.92
N SER A 13 -0.05 -4.28 -1.46
CA SER A 13 0.61 -5.57 -1.61
C SER A 13 -0.01 -6.62 -0.68
N GLU A 14 0.02 -7.89 -1.10
CA GLU A 14 -0.43 -9.02 -0.27
C GLU A 14 0.51 -9.27 0.93
N TYR A 15 1.82 -9.13 0.70
CA TYR A 15 2.86 -9.21 1.73
C TYR A 15 3.51 -7.85 1.89
N ILE A 16 3.70 -7.42 3.13
CA ILE A 16 4.16 -6.08 3.46
C ILE A 16 5.49 -6.10 4.22
N GLY A 17 6.29 -5.08 4.02
CA GLY A 17 7.53 -4.87 4.79
C GLY A 17 7.26 -4.48 6.25
N GLU A 18 8.29 -4.60 7.09
CA GLU A 18 8.18 -4.36 8.55
C GLU A 18 7.64 -2.97 8.90
N TYR A 19 7.99 -1.95 8.12
CA TYR A 19 7.49 -0.58 8.29
C TYR A 19 5.95 -0.48 8.28
N PHE A 20 5.30 -1.32 7.48
CA PHE A 20 3.85 -1.29 7.25
C PHE A 20 3.05 -2.19 8.20
N LYS A 21 3.68 -2.83 9.18
CA LYS A 21 3.03 -3.73 10.14
C LYS A 21 2.28 -3.02 11.27
N GLU A 22 1.65 -1.89 10.95
CA GLU A 22 0.93 -1.03 11.89
C GLU A 22 -0.19 -1.77 12.62
N ARG A 23 -1.04 -2.50 11.86
CA ARG A 23 -2.12 -3.29 12.44
C ARG A 23 -1.56 -4.35 13.40
N GLN A 24 -0.45 -5.03 13.03
CA GLN A 24 0.21 -6.00 13.90
C GLN A 24 0.76 -5.33 15.17
N TYR A 25 1.41 -4.17 15.04
CA TYR A 25 1.92 -3.42 16.19
C TYR A 25 0.80 -3.03 17.16
N MET A 26 -0.32 -2.54 16.63
CA MET A 26 -1.44 -2.06 17.43
C MET A 26 -2.29 -3.16 18.08
N THR A 27 -2.28 -4.38 17.52
CA THR A 27 -3.18 -5.46 17.98
C THR A 27 -2.47 -6.68 18.51
N GLY A 28 -1.18 -6.86 18.22
CA GLY A 28 -0.46 -8.12 18.45
C GLY A 28 -0.83 -9.25 17.48
N PHE A 29 -1.86 -9.08 16.65
CA PHE A 29 -2.27 -10.10 15.67
C PHE A 29 -1.30 -10.17 14.49
N THR A 30 -0.74 -11.37 14.22
CA THR A 30 0.33 -11.56 13.22
C THR A 30 -0.15 -12.12 11.88
N GLY A 31 -1.42 -12.48 11.73
CA GLY A 31 -1.99 -12.95 10.45
C GLY A 31 -1.83 -11.91 9.34
N SER A 32 -1.69 -12.31 8.08
CA SER A 32 -1.40 -11.39 6.96
C SER A 32 -2.61 -10.57 6.51
N ALA A 33 -3.83 -10.96 6.85
CA ALA A 33 -5.06 -10.27 6.44
C ALA A 33 -5.90 -9.86 7.63
N GLY A 34 -6.33 -8.60 7.65
CA GLY A 34 -7.24 -8.06 8.65
C GLY A 34 -7.25 -6.53 8.67
N THR A 35 -8.28 -5.98 9.26
CA THR A 35 -8.42 -4.54 9.49
C THR A 35 -8.83 -4.32 10.93
N VAL A 36 -8.16 -3.42 11.63
CA VAL A 36 -8.59 -3.02 12.96
C VAL A 36 -9.25 -1.64 12.90
N VAL A 37 -10.32 -1.49 13.67
CA VAL A 37 -11.02 -0.22 13.87
C VAL A 37 -11.00 0.09 15.36
N PHE A 38 -10.46 1.25 15.69
CA PHE A 38 -10.47 1.80 17.04
C PHE A 38 -11.54 2.88 17.15
N THR A 39 -12.30 2.87 18.22
CA THR A 39 -13.12 3.98 18.68
C THR A 39 -12.58 4.46 20.02
N GLU A 40 -13.20 5.44 20.65
CA GLU A 40 -12.82 5.90 21.99
C GLU A 40 -13.03 4.83 23.08
N GLU A 41 -13.98 3.90 22.87
CA GLU A 41 -14.37 2.91 23.88
C GLU A 41 -14.11 1.46 23.44
N LYS A 42 -13.93 1.19 22.15
CA LYS A 42 -13.88 -0.17 21.60
C LYS A 42 -12.75 -0.31 20.57
N ALA A 43 -12.27 -1.53 20.43
CA ALA A 43 -11.41 -1.92 19.31
C ALA A 43 -11.93 -3.21 18.70
N GLY A 44 -12.04 -3.26 17.39
CA GLY A 44 -12.49 -4.44 16.65
C GLY A 44 -11.50 -4.84 15.57
N LEU A 45 -11.13 -6.12 15.52
CA LEU A 45 -10.30 -6.71 14.45
C LEU A 45 -11.16 -7.59 13.57
N TRP A 46 -11.26 -7.24 12.29
CA TRP A 46 -11.86 -8.10 11.25
C TRP A 46 -10.76 -8.90 10.57
N THR A 47 -10.96 -10.22 10.47
CA THR A 47 -10.09 -11.10 9.68
C THR A 47 -10.93 -12.21 9.06
N ASP A 48 -10.37 -12.94 8.08
CA ASP A 48 -11.05 -14.02 7.37
C ASP A 48 -10.81 -15.40 7.99
N GLY A 49 -11.52 -16.41 7.49
CA GLY A 49 -11.55 -17.77 8.03
C GLY A 49 -10.20 -18.48 8.15
N ARG A 50 -9.19 -18.04 7.41
CA ARG A 50 -7.83 -18.58 7.50
C ARG A 50 -7.18 -18.29 8.85
N TYR A 51 -7.63 -17.22 9.52
CA TYR A 51 -6.98 -16.66 10.71
C TYR A 51 -7.84 -16.68 11.98
N PHE A 52 -9.08 -17.18 11.96
CA PHE A 52 -9.97 -17.12 13.12
C PHE A 52 -9.34 -17.71 14.39
N ILE A 53 -8.77 -18.92 14.30
CA ILE A 53 -8.15 -19.60 15.44
C ILE A 53 -6.92 -18.84 15.94
N GLN A 54 -6.08 -18.38 15.04
CA GLN A 54 -4.89 -17.61 15.36
C GLN A 54 -5.25 -16.29 16.04
N ALA A 55 -6.22 -15.56 15.48
CA ALA A 55 -6.68 -14.30 16.05
C ALA A 55 -7.29 -14.48 17.43
N GLU A 56 -8.10 -15.54 17.67
CA GLU A 56 -8.62 -15.85 18.99
C GLU A 56 -7.50 -16.05 20.02
N GLN A 57 -6.42 -16.73 19.65
CA GLN A 57 -5.29 -16.98 20.52
C GLN A 57 -4.46 -15.73 20.79
N GLU A 58 -4.14 -14.98 19.72
CA GLU A 58 -3.27 -13.81 19.82
C GLU A 58 -3.95 -12.60 20.47
N LEU A 59 -5.28 -12.48 20.35
CA LEU A 59 -6.06 -11.43 21.01
C LEU A 59 -6.46 -11.78 22.45
N GLN A 60 -6.14 -12.99 22.92
CA GLN A 60 -6.52 -13.41 24.26
C GLN A 60 -5.91 -12.49 25.34
N GLY A 61 -6.78 -11.94 26.19
CA GLY A 61 -6.37 -11.01 27.26
C GLY A 61 -6.23 -9.55 26.82
N SER A 62 -6.49 -9.24 25.54
CA SER A 62 -6.67 -7.86 25.06
C SER A 62 -8.14 -7.45 25.17
N GLU A 63 -8.41 -6.15 25.00
CA GLU A 63 -9.77 -5.61 24.89
C GLU A 63 -10.28 -5.55 23.44
N ILE A 64 -9.53 -6.15 22.49
CA ILE A 64 -9.86 -6.12 21.07
C ILE A 64 -10.88 -7.22 20.75
N ILE A 65 -12.01 -6.84 20.19
CA ILE A 65 -13.08 -7.75 19.78
C ILE A 65 -12.71 -8.38 18.44
N LEU A 66 -12.73 -9.72 18.35
CA LEU A 66 -12.56 -10.40 17.08
C LEU A 66 -13.89 -10.44 16.31
N PHE A 67 -13.90 -9.86 15.12
CA PHE A 67 -14.97 -9.97 14.15
C PHE A 67 -14.58 -10.97 13.05
N LYS A 68 -15.30 -12.09 12.97
CA LYS A 68 -15.07 -13.18 12.01
C LYS A 68 -15.74 -12.82 10.69
N ALA A 69 -15.03 -12.12 9.81
CA ALA A 69 -15.58 -11.63 8.55
C ALA A 69 -16.22 -12.76 7.71
N GLY A 70 -17.42 -12.51 7.22
CA GLY A 70 -18.22 -13.48 6.46
C GLY A 70 -19.03 -14.47 7.29
N GLU A 71 -18.88 -14.51 8.62
CA GLU A 71 -19.72 -15.35 9.48
C GLU A 71 -21.07 -14.70 9.79
N PRO A 72 -22.14 -15.50 9.94
CA PRO A 72 -23.46 -14.97 10.27
C PRO A 72 -23.46 -14.14 11.56
N GLY A 73 -23.98 -12.93 11.50
CA GLY A 73 -24.06 -12.00 12.62
C GLY A 73 -22.79 -11.18 12.88
N CYS A 74 -21.75 -11.35 12.07
CA CYS A 74 -20.60 -10.45 12.06
C CYS A 74 -20.97 -9.21 11.23
N PRO A 75 -20.92 -7.99 11.80
CA PRO A 75 -21.14 -6.77 11.02
C PRO A 75 -19.95 -6.54 10.07
N GLU A 76 -20.23 -6.00 8.90
CA GLU A 76 -19.19 -5.44 8.03
C GLU A 76 -18.57 -4.20 8.69
N ILE A 77 -17.36 -3.84 8.27
CA ILE A 77 -16.62 -2.70 8.82
C ILE A 77 -17.44 -1.42 8.70
N GLU A 78 -18.06 -1.21 7.56
CA GLU A 78 -18.88 -0.03 7.26
C GLU A 78 -20.12 0.06 8.15
N GLU A 79 -20.73 -1.09 8.47
CA GLU A 79 -21.88 -1.16 9.40
C GLU A 79 -21.47 -0.83 10.83
N PHE A 80 -20.32 -1.36 11.25
CA PHE A 80 -19.75 -1.02 12.56
C PHE A 80 -19.42 0.47 12.65
N ILE A 81 -18.79 1.05 11.63
CA ILE A 81 -18.48 2.48 11.58
C ILE A 81 -19.76 3.32 11.68
N ARG A 82 -20.83 2.99 10.93
CA ARG A 82 -22.13 3.70 11.02
C ARG A 82 -22.73 3.65 12.42
N THR A 83 -22.54 2.52 13.10
CA THR A 83 -23.09 2.33 14.45
C THR A 83 -22.33 3.10 15.50
N GLU A 84 -21.00 3.08 15.44
CA GLU A 84 -20.13 3.62 16.47
C GLU A 84 -19.75 5.09 16.26
N LEU A 85 -19.81 5.60 15.01
CA LEU A 85 -19.48 6.99 14.72
C LEU A 85 -20.53 7.93 15.33
N PRO A 86 -20.16 8.86 16.24
CA PRO A 86 -21.08 9.83 16.76
C PRO A 86 -21.48 10.88 15.71
N GLU A 87 -22.54 11.59 15.95
CA GLU A 87 -22.95 12.73 15.12
C GLU A 87 -21.85 13.81 15.14
N GLY A 88 -21.46 14.27 13.94
CA GLY A 88 -20.32 15.21 13.77
C GLY A 88 -18.94 14.57 13.94
N GLY A 89 -18.87 13.25 14.12
CA GLY A 89 -17.61 12.53 14.36
C GLY A 89 -16.66 12.47 13.18
N LYS A 90 -15.41 12.09 13.44
CA LYS A 90 -14.35 11.97 12.42
C LYS A 90 -13.93 10.53 12.24
N ILE A 91 -13.83 10.10 10.98
CA ILE A 91 -13.22 8.84 10.57
C ILE A 91 -11.77 9.14 10.17
N GLY A 92 -10.80 8.55 10.89
CA GLY A 92 -9.38 8.69 10.64
C GLY A 92 -8.77 7.44 10.02
N PHE A 93 -7.80 7.63 9.13
CA PHE A 93 -6.96 6.58 8.55
C PHE A 93 -5.74 7.20 7.85
N ASP A 94 -4.72 6.42 7.54
CA ASP A 94 -3.67 6.87 6.60
C ASP A 94 -4.21 6.75 5.16
N GLY A 95 -4.39 7.88 4.48
CA GLY A 95 -4.96 7.93 3.13
C GLY A 95 -4.15 7.16 2.08
N ARG A 96 -2.86 6.87 2.36
CA ARG A 96 -2.00 6.07 1.48
C ARG A 96 -2.29 4.57 1.53
N THR A 97 -3.01 4.09 2.55
CA THR A 97 -3.32 2.68 2.78
C THR A 97 -4.76 2.31 2.46
N ILE A 98 -5.59 3.27 2.10
CA ILE A 98 -7.03 3.06 1.80
C ILE A 98 -7.29 3.27 0.30
N ARG A 99 -7.95 2.30 -0.32
CA ARG A 99 -8.36 2.40 -1.73
C ARG A 99 -9.44 3.48 -1.91
N VAL A 100 -9.43 4.12 -3.08
CA VAL A 100 -10.36 5.23 -3.38
C VAL A 100 -11.83 4.85 -3.20
N GLU A 101 -12.21 3.63 -3.61
CA GLU A 101 -13.60 3.14 -3.45
C GLU A 101 -13.98 3.05 -1.98
N GLN A 102 -13.08 2.52 -1.15
CA GLN A 102 -13.30 2.40 0.29
C GLN A 102 -13.31 3.78 0.97
N GLY A 103 -12.39 4.67 0.56
CA GLY A 103 -12.38 6.05 1.04
C GLY A 103 -13.67 6.80 0.74
N LYS A 104 -14.25 6.62 -0.46
CA LYS A 104 -15.56 7.19 -0.82
C LYS A 104 -16.72 6.63 0.01
N GLU A 105 -16.67 5.34 0.36
CA GLU A 105 -17.71 4.78 1.26
C GLU A 105 -17.57 5.34 2.68
N PHE A 106 -16.35 5.52 3.18
CA PHE A 106 -16.13 6.19 4.47
C PHE A 106 -16.57 7.66 4.44
N GLU A 107 -16.32 8.37 3.34
CA GLU A 107 -16.78 9.76 3.15
C GLU A 107 -18.30 9.84 3.24
N LYS A 108 -19.01 8.97 2.54
CA LYS A 108 -20.47 8.89 2.58
C LYS A 108 -20.99 8.61 3.99
N ILE A 109 -20.35 7.68 4.73
CA ILE A 109 -20.72 7.40 6.14
C ILE A 109 -20.50 8.63 7.01
N ALA A 110 -19.39 9.34 6.82
CA ALA A 110 -19.12 10.57 7.56
C ALA A 110 -20.18 11.64 7.25
N GLU A 111 -20.54 11.83 5.98
CA GLU A 111 -21.60 12.76 5.57
C GLU A 111 -22.97 12.41 6.18
N GLU A 112 -23.35 11.12 6.22
CA GLU A 112 -24.58 10.63 6.85
C GLU A 112 -24.67 11.03 8.34
N LYS A 113 -23.51 11.24 9.00
CA LYS A 113 -23.37 11.63 10.41
C LYS A 113 -22.99 13.10 10.59
N CYS A 114 -23.09 13.93 9.56
CA CYS A 114 -22.58 15.34 9.59
C CYS A 114 -21.12 15.45 10.05
N GLY A 115 -20.33 14.40 9.84
CA GLY A 115 -18.94 14.26 10.26
C GLY A 115 -17.94 14.59 9.16
N ALA A 116 -16.70 14.13 9.30
CA ALA A 116 -15.63 14.39 8.36
C ALA A 116 -14.60 13.26 8.31
N LEU A 117 -13.81 13.21 7.22
CA LEU A 117 -12.62 12.34 7.12
C LEU A 117 -11.36 13.05 7.64
N SER A 118 -10.42 12.28 8.16
CA SER A 118 -9.07 12.71 8.54
C SER A 118 -8.05 11.69 8.02
N TYR A 119 -7.42 11.95 6.87
CA TYR A 119 -6.60 10.98 6.16
C TYR A 119 -5.19 11.49 5.76
N LEU A 120 -4.82 12.69 6.22
CA LEU A 120 -3.51 13.29 5.89
C LEU A 120 -2.39 12.91 6.85
N SER A 121 -2.69 12.16 7.91
CA SER A 121 -1.72 11.84 8.95
C SER A 121 -1.85 10.38 9.38
N ASP A 122 -0.72 9.70 9.43
CA ASP A 122 -0.59 8.40 10.07
C ASP A 122 -0.49 8.59 11.60
N LEU A 123 -1.54 8.21 12.33
CA LEU A 123 -1.57 8.33 13.79
C LEU A 123 -0.75 7.24 14.48
N VAL A 124 -0.46 6.12 13.82
CA VAL A 124 0.39 5.05 14.38
C VAL A 124 1.82 5.54 14.54
N ASP A 125 2.32 6.38 13.66
CA ASP A 125 3.64 7.02 13.76
C ASP A 125 3.82 7.83 15.06
N VAL A 126 2.71 8.33 15.61
CA VAL A 126 2.73 9.08 16.90
C VAL A 126 3.01 8.15 18.08
N VAL A 127 2.56 6.90 18.03
CA VAL A 127 2.66 5.94 19.14
C VAL A 127 3.76 4.90 18.96
N TRP A 128 4.07 4.50 17.74
CA TRP A 128 5.11 3.51 17.43
C TRP A 128 6.50 4.16 17.33
N LYS A 129 7.11 4.44 18.48
CA LYS A 129 8.36 5.21 18.56
C LYS A 129 9.59 4.50 17.99
N ASP A 130 9.60 3.19 18.01
CA ASP A 130 10.66 2.32 17.48
C ASP A 130 10.26 1.66 16.15
N ARG A 131 9.38 2.30 15.38
CA ARG A 131 8.96 1.84 14.06
C ARG A 131 10.17 1.60 13.18
N PRO A 132 10.32 0.41 12.56
CA PRO A 132 11.38 0.18 11.59
C PRO A 132 11.34 1.22 10.47
N PRO A 133 12.48 1.66 9.94
CA PRO A 133 12.48 2.56 8.78
C PRO A 133 11.96 1.83 7.53
N LEU A 134 11.65 2.60 6.48
CA LEU A 134 11.44 2.01 5.15
C LEU A 134 12.68 1.20 4.75
N PRO A 135 12.50 0.06 4.07
CA PRO A 135 13.61 -0.82 3.72
C PRO A 135 14.58 -0.12 2.77
N THR A 136 15.88 -0.37 2.97
CA THR A 136 17.00 0.22 2.19
C THR A 136 17.85 -0.85 1.50
N GLU A 137 17.34 -2.07 1.37
CA GLU A 137 18.05 -3.21 0.79
C GLU A 137 18.42 -2.93 -0.68
N LYS A 138 19.59 -3.48 -1.09
CA LYS A 138 20.08 -3.25 -2.44
C LYS A 138 19.26 -4.02 -3.47
N ALA A 139 18.95 -3.33 -4.56
CA ALA A 139 18.33 -3.92 -5.74
C ALA A 139 19.37 -4.52 -6.68
N PHE A 140 18.92 -5.44 -7.55
CA PHE A 140 19.74 -6.04 -8.60
C PHE A 140 18.90 -6.31 -9.85
N PHE A 141 19.55 -6.44 -11.00
CA PHE A 141 18.89 -6.87 -12.22
C PHE A 141 18.75 -8.39 -12.27
N LEU A 142 17.56 -8.85 -12.63
CA LEU A 142 17.36 -10.23 -13.04
C LEU A 142 17.90 -10.40 -14.46
N ASP A 143 18.81 -11.35 -14.63
CA ASP A 143 19.42 -11.64 -15.93
C ASP A 143 18.35 -12.01 -16.97
N GLU A 144 18.58 -11.57 -18.25
CA GLU A 144 17.66 -11.83 -19.36
C GLU A 144 17.47 -13.34 -19.61
N PHE A 145 18.47 -14.16 -19.30
CA PHE A 145 18.33 -15.61 -19.36
C PHE A 145 17.15 -16.14 -18.54
N TYR A 146 16.88 -15.51 -17.39
CA TYR A 146 15.75 -15.88 -16.51
C TYR A 146 14.47 -15.11 -16.82
N SER A 147 14.59 -13.83 -17.21
CA SER A 147 13.43 -12.97 -17.48
C SER A 147 12.86 -13.16 -18.89
N GLY A 148 13.65 -13.73 -19.82
CA GLY A 148 13.26 -14.07 -21.20
C GLY A 148 13.13 -12.87 -22.14
N GLU A 149 13.15 -11.63 -21.63
CA GLU A 149 12.96 -10.42 -22.43
C GLU A 149 13.61 -9.22 -21.74
N THR A 150 14.21 -8.31 -22.51
CA THR A 150 14.81 -7.08 -22.00
C THR A 150 13.74 -6.10 -21.49
N ALA A 151 14.11 -5.25 -20.53
CA ALA A 151 13.24 -4.15 -20.07
C ALA A 151 12.87 -3.18 -21.22
N ALA A 152 13.81 -2.89 -22.12
CA ALA A 152 13.57 -2.04 -23.28
C ALA A 152 12.46 -2.60 -24.19
N SER A 153 12.51 -3.92 -24.51
CA SER A 153 11.49 -4.58 -25.33
C SER A 153 10.11 -4.56 -24.64
N LYS A 154 10.06 -4.80 -23.33
CA LYS A 154 8.81 -4.74 -22.56
C LYS A 154 8.22 -3.33 -22.53
N LEU A 155 9.05 -2.30 -22.31
CA LEU A 155 8.64 -0.89 -22.35
C LEU A 155 8.06 -0.50 -23.72
N GLU A 156 8.69 -0.97 -24.82
CA GLU A 156 8.17 -0.76 -26.17
C GLU A 156 6.77 -1.35 -26.35
N ARG A 157 6.57 -2.58 -25.89
CA ARG A 157 5.24 -3.24 -25.96
C ARG A 157 4.19 -2.48 -25.15
N VAL A 158 4.56 -1.97 -23.96
CA VAL A 158 3.66 -1.15 -23.14
C VAL A 158 3.30 0.12 -23.87
N ARG A 159 4.29 0.84 -24.45
CA ARG A 159 4.04 2.07 -25.21
C ARG A 159 3.15 1.84 -26.44
N CYS A 160 3.32 0.73 -27.14
CA CYS A 160 2.40 0.36 -28.22
C CYS A 160 0.96 0.22 -27.71
N LYS A 161 0.77 -0.40 -26.53
CA LYS A 161 -0.56 -0.53 -25.93
C LYS A 161 -1.13 0.81 -25.44
N MET A 162 -0.29 1.69 -24.92
CA MET A 162 -0.69 3.07 -24.58
C MET A 162 -1.19 3.81 -25.82
N ASP A 163 -0.48 3.73 -26.93
CA ASP A 163 -0.89 4.37 -28.19
C ASP A 163 -2.21 3.78 -28.72
N GLU A 164 -2.37 2.45 -28.72
CA GLU A 164 -3.63 1.79 -29.09
C GLU A 164 -4.83 2.22 -28.22
N SER A 165 -4.56 2.54 -26.96
CA SER A 165 -5.58 2.98 -25.99
C SER A 165 -5.77 4.49 -25.95
N GLY A 166 -4.98 5.26 -26.68
CA GLY A 166 -4.96 6.72 -26.65
C GLY A 166 -4.47 7.30 -25.32
N ALA A 167 -3.63 6.55 -24.58
CA ALA A 167 -3.07 6.98 -23.30
C ALA A 167 -1.72 7.70 -23.52
N ASP A 168 -1.57 8.88 -22.95
CA ASP A 168 -0.30 9.62 -22.98
C ASP A 168 0.64 9.24 -21.83
N VAL A 169 0.06 8.73 -20.72
CA VAL A 169 0.79 8.35 -19.50
C VAL A 169 0.22 7.06 -18.96
N HIS A 170 1.08 6.19 -18.42
CA HIS A 170 0.68 4.99 -17.69
C HIS A 170 1.37 4.93 -16.32
N LEU A 171 0.58 4.88 -15.26
CA LEU A 171 1.05 4.78 -13.88
C LEU A 171 1.00 3.31 -13.41
N LEU A 172 2.11 2.83 -12.86
CA LEU A 172 2.19 1.53 -12.18
C LEU A 172 2.46 1.74 -10.68
N SER A 173 1.61 1.15 -9.86
CA SER A 173 1.78 1.05 -8.40
C SER A 173 2.04 -0.38 -7.93
N SER A 174 1.76 -1.39 -8.74
CA SER A 174 2.04 -2.79 -8.44
C SER A 174 3.54 -3.06 -8.47
N LEU A 175 4.09 -3.51 -7.35
CA LEU A 175 5.51 -3.82 -7.22
C LEU A 175 5.96 -4.96 -8.15
N ASP A 176 5.09 -5.96 -8.33
CA ASP A 176 5.34 -7.11 -9.22
C ASP A 176 5.44 -6.68 -10.67
N ASP A 177 4.53 -5.80 -11.12
CA ASP A 177 4.54 -5.28 -12.48
C ASP A 177 5.80 -4.44 -12.76
N ILE A 178 6.21 -3.60 -11.81
CA ILE A 178 7.44 -2.80 -11.90
C ILE A 178 8.66 -3.72 -11.96
N ALA A 179 8.71 -4.72 -11.06
CA ALA A 179 9.81 -5.70 -11.01
C ALA A 179 9.90 -6.51 -12.31
N TRP A 180 8.75 -6.91 -12.88
CA TRP A 180 8.71 -7.60 -14.17
C TRP A 180 9.13 -6.68 -15.30
N LEU A 181 8.59 -5.48 -15.36
CA LEU A 181 8.81 -4.55 -16.49
C LEU A 181 10.27 -4.11 -16.61
N LEU A 182 10.89 -3.75 -15.48
CA LEU A 182 12.27 -3.27 -15.45
C LEU A 182 13.31 -4.36 -15.21
N ASN A 183 12.91 -5.62 -15.05
CA ASN A 183 13.78 -6.73 -14.66
C ASN A 183 14.56 -6.47 -13.38
N ILE A 184 14.01 -5.72 -12.43
CA ILE A 184 14.63 -5.44 -11.14
C ILE A 184 14.10 -6.35 -10.05
N ARG A 185 14.95 -6.67 -9.10
CA ARG A 185 14.58 -7.41 -7.87
C ARG A 185 15.23 -6.72 -6.68
N GLY A 186 14.63 -6.90 -5.50
CA GLY A 186 15.14 -6.38 -4.22
C GLY A 186 14.67 -7.27 -3.07
N ASN A 187 14.90 -6.82 -1.85
CA ASN A 187 14.50 -7.56 -0.65
C ASN A 187 13.73 -6.66 0.33
N ASP A 188 12.93 -5.74 -0.19
CA ASP A 188 12.16 -4.80 0.64
C ASP A 188 11.01 -5.51 1.39
N ILE A 189 10.57 -6.65 0.88
CA ILE A 189 9.54 -7.49 1.47
C ILE A 189 10.11 -8.89 1.70
N LEU A 190 9.97 -9.40 2.91
CA LEU A 190 10.46 -10.73 3.28
C LEU A 190 9.87 -11.82 2.37
N CYS A 191 10.72 -12.68 1.80
CA CYS A 191 10.36 -13.74 0.86
C CYS A 191 9.73 -13.26 -0.47
N CYS A 192 9.66 -11.96 -0.72
CA CYS A 192 9.19 -11.37 -1.98
C CYS A 192 10.29 -10.50 -2.57
N PRO A 193 10.92 -10.87 -3.70
CA PRO A 193 12.08 -10.17 -4.23
C PRO A 193 11.69 -8.87 -4.95
N LEU A 194 11.02 -7.96 -4.27
CA LEU A 194 10.45 -6.72 -4.78
C LEU A 194 11.20 -5.50 -4.24
N VAL A 195 11.06 -4.39 -4.94
CA VAL A 195 11.55 -3.06 -4.55
C VAL A 195 10.35 -2.16 -4.38
N LEU A 196 10.27 -1.44 -3.26
CA LEU A 196 9.25 -0.40 -3.08
C LEU A 196 9.48 0.71 -4.10
N ALA A 197 8.58 0.84 -5.04
CA ALA A 197 8.68 1.80 -6.13
C ALA A 197 7.32 2.10 -6.76
N TYR A 198 7.21 3.29 -7.36
CA TYR A 198 6.18 3.63 -8.32
C TYR A 198 6.82 3.89 -9.67
N LEU A 199 6.07 3.74 -10.75
CA LEU A 199 6.57 3.98 -12.08
C LEU A 199 5.57 4.78 -12.90
N ILE A 200 6.03 5.83 -13.55
CA ILE A 200 5.26 6.58 -14.55
C ILE A 200 5.93 6.39 -15.90
N ILE A 201 5.19 5.86 -16.87
CA ILE A 201 5.64 5.64 -18.23
C ILE A 201 5.05 6.73 -19.12
N TYR A 202 5.92 7.48 -19.76
CA TYR A 202 5.58 8.44 -20.81
C TYR A 202 5.94 7.85 -22.17
N LYS A 203 5.55 8.53 -23.24
CA LYS A 203 5.85 8.09 -24.61
C LYS A 203 7.34 8.00 -24.92
N ASP A 204 8.15 8.86 -24.33
CA ASP A 204 9.59 9.03 -24.63
C ASP A 204 10.52 8.68 -23.46
N HIS A 205 10.03 8.66 -22.22
CA HIS A 205 10.82 8.37 -21.04
C HIS A 205 10.01 7.63 -19.97
N VAL A 206 10.65 7.29 -18.87
CA VAL A 206 10.07 6.65 -17.70
C VAL A 206 10.59 7.33 -16.45
N GLU A 207 9.75 7.54 -15.44
CA GLU A 207 10.16 7.98 -14.13
C GLU A 207 9.94 6.85 -13.11
N LEU A 208 11.02 6.40 -12.47
CA LEU A 208 11.03 5.41 -11.41
C LEU A 208 11.18 6.10 -10.06
N PHE A 209 10.13 6.06 -9.24
CA PHE A 209 10.10 6.66 -7.91
C PHE A 209 10.50 5.59 -6.88
N ALA A 210 11.72 5.66 -6.39
CA ALA A 210 12.28 4.73 -5.42
C ALA A 210 13.40 5.41 -4.62
N ASP A 211 13.87 4.77 -3.56
CA ASP A 211 15.08 5.20 -2.89
C ASP A 211 16.29 4.91 -3.82
N GLU A 212 16.97 5.97 -4.25
CA GLU A 212 18.09 5.87 -5.18
C GLU A 212 19.30 5.13 -4.62
N GLU A 213 19.44 5.06 -3.29
CA GLU A 213 20.52 4.36 -2.66
C GLU A 213 20.44 2.84 -2.84
N LYS A 214 19.29 2.31 -3.18
CA LYS A 214 19.10 0.88 -3.50
C LYS A 214 19.83 0.45 -4.76
N PHE A 215 20.07 1.36 -5.69
CA PHE A 215 20.60 1.06 -7.01
C PHE A 215 22.08 1.36 -7.10
N SER A 216 22.86 0.39 -7.60
CA SER A 216 24.28 0.58 -7.89
C SER A 216 24.48 1.56 -9.05
N ASP A 217 25.71 2.11 -9.17
CA ASP A 217 26.06 2.99 -10.29
C ASP A 217 25.89 2.31 -11.65
N ASP A 218 26.11 0.98 -11.71
CA ASP A 218 25.89 0.20 -12.93
C ASP A 218 24.40 0.17 -13.29
N MET A 219 23.53 -0.04 -12.30
CA MET A 219 22.08 0.00 -12.50
C MET A 219 21.60 1.39 -12.94
N LYS A 220 22.10 2.45 -12.29
CA LYS A 220 21.77 3.83 -12.63
C LYS A 220 22.19 4.16 -14.08
N ARG A 221 23.35 3.66 -14.53
CA ARG A 221 23.80 3.82 -15.93
C ARG A 221 22.89 3.07 -16.91
N GLU A 222 22.45 1.88 -16.55
CA GLU A 222 21.55 1.09 -17.39
C GLU A 222 20.16 1.72 -17.48
N PHE A 223 19.62 2.24 -16.37
CA PHE A 223 18.40 3.02 -16.37
C PHE A 223 18.49 4.23 -17.30
N ALA A 224 19.59 4.98 -17.23
CA ALA A 224 19.77 6.15 -18.10
C ALA A 224 19.79 5.78 -19.59
N LYS A 225 20.39 4.64 -19.98
CA LYS A 225 20.36 4.16 -21.37
C LYS A 225 18.95 3.84 -21.86
N ASN A 226 18.09 3.36 -20.96
CA ASN A 226 16.70 3.01 -21.26
C ASN A 226 15.74 4.19 -21.02
N HIS A 227 16.25 5.42 -20.87
CA HIS A 227 15.47 6.62 -20.57
C HIS A 227 14.61 6.50 -19.31
N VAL A 228 15.09 5.76 -18.29
CA VAL A 228 14.47 5.66 -16.96
C VAL A 228 15.18 6.65 -16.04
N ALA A 229 14.45 7.65 -15.57
CA ALA A 229 14.91 8.65 -14.61
C ALA A 229 14.52 8.25 -13.20
N LEU A 230 15.48 8.18 -12.27
CA LEU A 230 15.20 7.96 -10.85
C LEU A 230 14.66 9.24 -10.21
N ARG A 231 13.65 9.08 -9.36
CA ARG A 231 13.03 10.12 -8.53
C ARG A 231 12.91 9.64 -7.09
N PRO A 232 12.93 10.53 -6.10
CA PRO A 232 12.65 10.15 -4.73
C PRO A 232 11.28 9.48 -4.59
N TYR A 233 11.21 8.39 -3.82
CA TYR A 233 9.98 7.61 -3.61
C TYR A 233 8.79 8.47 -3.17
N THR A 234 9.05 9.45 -2.30
CA THR A 234 8.03 10.35 -1.73
C THR A 234 7.50 11.41 -2.70
N GLU A 235 8.09 11.56 -3.88
CA GLU A 235 7.64 12.56 -4.87
C GLU A 235 6.49 12.06 -5.76
N ILE A 236 6.06 10.81 -5.64
CA ILE A 236 5.01 10.24 -6.51
C ILE A 236 3.71 11.04 -6.46
N GLU A 237 3.24 11.44 -5.27
CA GLU A 237 2.00 12.20 -5.12
C GLU A 237 2.07 13.56 -5.86
N ASN A 238 3.20 14.26 -5.72
CA ASN A 238 3.44 15.52 -6.42
C ASN A 238 3.51 15.32 -7.94
N ALA A 239 4.08 14.21 -8.40
CA ALA A 239 4.18 13.90 -9.82
C ALA A 239 2.79 13.60 -10.42
N VAL A 240 2.01 12.76 -9.74
CA VAL A 240 0.64 12.42 -10.16
C VAL A 240 -0.26 13.67 -10.16
N GLY A 241 -0.13 14.54 -9.14
CA GLY A 241 -0.88 15.79 -9.07
C GLY A 241 -0.63 16.74 -10.26
N LYS A 242 0.53 16.64 -10.91
CA LYS A 242 0.86 17.42 -12.12
C LYS A 242 0.31 16.81 -13.41
N LEU A 243 -0.12 15.53 -13.39
CA LEU A 243 -0.71 14.86 -14.55
C LEU A 243 -2.20 15.21 -14.73
N SER A 244 -2.85 15.72 -13.69
CA SER A 244 -4.23 16.21 -13.73
C SER A 244 -4.25 17.61 -14.32
N GLY A 245 -4.29 17.72 -15.65
CA GLY A 245 -4.44 18.93 -16.41
C GLY A 245 -5.63 18.85 -17.36
#